data_40484b1aaf89a9e0555929908de26fda
#
_entry.id   40484b1aaf89a9e0555929908de26fda
#
_cell.length_a   1.000
_cell.length_b   1.000
_cell.length_c   1.000
_cell.angle_alpha   90.00
_cell.angle_beta   90.00
_cell.angle_gamma   90.00
#
_symmetry.space_group_name_H-M   'P 1'
#
loop_
_entity.id
_entity.type
_entity.pdbx_description
1 polymer ?
#
loop_
_entity_poly.entity_id
_entity_poly.type
_entity_poly.pdbx_seq_one_letter_code
_entity_poly.pdbx_strand_id
1 'polypeptide(L)'
;SWGTRGGFILAAVGSAVGLGNLWGFPYKLYSYGGGAFLIPYIIALFLVGIPIMILEFSIGHYTQRAAPDAFKRGHRRFEMVGWWGIVLAFVIITYYPVILAYCFSFLWYSIVGIFTGGELPWAGEGIEGVENAKIFFNETYLGKIDGPNLGSIRWNIVWPLIITWMAMYFCIFKGVKLV
;
A
#
# COMPACT_ATOMS: atom_id res chain seq x y z
N SER A 1 -16.05 -7.47 -17.92
CA SER A 1 -15.01 -6.96 -18.83
C SER A 1 -14.83 -5.47 -18.61
N TRP A 2 -13.60 -4.97 -18.71
CA TRP A 2 -13.27 -3.56 -18.63
C TRP A 2 -13.96 -2.79 -19.77
N GLY A 3 -14.43 -1.59 -19.49
CA GLY A 3 -15.14 -0.78 -20.49
C GLY A 3 -14.22 -0.23 -21.59
N THR A 4 -12.96 0.08 -21.27
CA THR A 4 -11.97 0.60 -22.22
C THR A 4 -10.56 0.05 -21.93
N ARG A 5 -9.70 0.01 -22.95
CA ARG A 5 -8.28 -0.36 -22.77
C ARG A 5 -7.54 0.63 -21.86
N GLY A 6 -7.83 1.94 -22.00
CA GLY A 6 -7.25 2.97 -21.14
C GLY A 6 -7.65 2.81 -19.68
N GLY A 7 -8.91 2.49 -19.38
CA GLY A 7 -9.37 2.20 -18.02
C GLY A 7 -8.67 1.00 -17.40
N PHE A 8 -8.44 -0.06 -18.16
CA PHE A 8 -7.66 -1.22 -17.70
C PHE A 8 -6.20 -0.83 -17.36
N ILE A 9 -5.53 -0.09 -18.24
CA ILE A 9 -4.14 0.34 -18.03
C ILE A 9 -4.04 1.23 -16.79
N LEU A 10 -4.93 2.23 -16.65
CA LEU A 10 -4.94 3.12 -15.49
C LEU A 10 -5.22 2.37 -14.19
N ALA A 11 -6.12 1.41 -14.20
CA ALA A 11 -6.39 0.57 -13.04
C ALA A 11 -5.19 -0.32 -12.68
N ALA A 12 -4.51 -0.89 -13.67
CA ALA A 12 -3.30 -1.68 -13.47
C ALA A 12 -2.16 -0.83 -12.91
N VAL A 13 -1.94 0.38 -13.44
CA VAL A 13 -0.97 1.35 -12.92
C VAL A 13 -1.34 1.77 -11.49
N GLY A 14 -2.60 2.13 -11.24
CA GLY A 14 -3.07 2.50 -9.90
C GLY A 14 -2.92 1.38 -8.87
N SER A 15 -3.13 0.12 -9.28
CA SER A 15 -2.88 -1.04 -8.43
C SER A 15 -1.38 -1.27 -8.16
N ALA A 16 -0.51 -0.95 -9.12
CA ALA A 16 0.94 -1.09 -8.98
C ALA A 16 1.55 0.03 -8.11
N VAL A 17 0.99 1.24 -8.14
CA VAL A 17 1.48 2.38 -7.35
C VAL A 17 0.91 2.28 -5.93
N GLY A 18 1.69 1.68 -5.05
CA GLY A 18 1.35 1.53 -3.63
C GLY A 18 2.27 2.32 -2.70
N LEU A 19 1.96 2.29 -1.42
CA LEU A 19 2.77 2.92 -0.37
C LEU A 19 4.23 2.43 -0.38
N GLY A 20 4.46 1.16 -0.72
CA GLY A 20 5.80 0.60 -0.86
C GLY A 20 6.65 1.33 -1.91
N ASN A 21 6.04 1.81 -2.99
CA ASN A 21 6.74 2.53 -4.05
C ASN A 21 7.08 3.96 -3.63
N LEU A 22 6.22 4.59 -2.82
CA LEU A 22 6.38 5.99 -2.42
C LEU A 22 7.39 6.17 -1.29
N TRP A 23 7.39 5.27 -0.30
CA TRP A 23 8.28 5.41 0.85
C TRP A 23 9.26 4.24 1.02
N GLY A 24 8.84 3.02 0.77
CA GLY A 24 9.67 1.83 0.97
C GLY A 24 10.78 1.69 -0.06
N PHE A 25 10.50 2.00 -1.34
CA PHE A 25 11.49 1.93 -2.40
C PHE A 25 12.60 2.99 -2.26
N PRO A 26 12.33 4.28 -2.02
CA PRO A 26 13.38 5.27 -1.77
C PRO A 26 14.24 4.92 -0.56
N TYR A 27 13.64 4.41 0.52
CA TYR A 27 14.39 3.96 1.69
C TYR A 27 15.35 2.80 1.35
N LYS A 28 14.87 1.80 0.62
CA LYS A 28 15.71 0.67 0.16
C LYS A 28 16.81 1.13 -0.78
N LEU A 29 16.47 2.02 -1.72
CA LEU A 29 17.44 2.61 -2.64
C LEU A 29 18.59 3.28 -1.87
N TYR A 30 18.26 4.11 -0.88
CA TYR A 30 19.26 4.74 -0.02
C TYR A 30 20.09 3.70 0.76
N SER A 31 19.44 2.72 1.38
CA SER A 31 20.09 1.73 2.26
C SER A 31 21.01 0.77 1.50
N TYR A 32 20.74 0.49 0.23
CA TYR A 32 21.51 -0.46 -0.59
C TYR A 32 22.48 0.21 -1.59
N GLY A 33 22.96 1.40 -1.28
CA GLY A 33 24.01 2.06 -2.06
C GLY A 33 23.51 2.97 -3.19
N GLY A 34 22.28 3.48 -3.08
CA GLY A 34 21.75 4.50 -3.99
C GLY A 34 21.63 4.01 -5.43
N GLY A 35 22.24 4.76 -6.37
CA GLY A 35 22.13 4.45 -7.80
C GLY A 35 22.67 3.07 -8.21
N ALA A 36 23.62 2.50 -7.46
CA ALA A 36 24.15 1.16 -7.74
C ALA A 36 23.08 0.07 -7.57
N PHE A 37 22.11 0.25 -6.66
CA PHE A 37 20.99 -0.66 -6.48
C PHE A 37 20.04 -0.71 -7.68
N LEU A 38 19.94 0.38 -8.45
CA LEU A 38 19.05 0.42 -9.62
C LEU A 38 19.44 -0.59 -10.70
N ILE A 39 20.73 -0.91 -10.83
CA ILE A 39 21.21 -1.85 -11.86
C ILE A 39 20.60 -3.24 -11.65
N PRO A 40 20.82 -3.94 -10.52
CA PRO A 40 20.21 -5.25 -10.29
C PRO A 40 18.66 -5.16 -10.21
N TYR A 41 18.09 -4.05 -9.74
CA TYR A 41 16.67 -3.84 -9.72
C TYR A 41 16.05 -3.84 -11.13
N ILE A 42 16.64 -3.09 -12.08
CA ILE A 42 16.17 -3.04 -13.47
C ILE A 42 16.33 -4.41 -14.13
N ILE A 43 17.45 -5.10 -13.93
CA ILE A 43 17.67 -6.44 -14.46
C ILE A 43 16.58 -7.40 -13.92
N ALA A 44 16.32 -7.41 -12.61
CA ALA A 44 15.29 -8.24 -12.01
C ALA A 44 13.89 -7.89 -12.53
N LEU A 45 13.60 -6.59 -12.76
CA LEU A 45 12.33 -6.15 -13.31
C LEU A 45 12.08 -6.74 -14.71
N PHE A 46 13.09 -6.70 -15.58
CA PHE A 46 12.96 -7.23 -16.94
C PHE A 46 12.96 -8.76 -16.99
N LEU A 47 13.80 -9.42 -16.19
CA LEU A 47 13.93 -10.89 -16.23
C LEU A 47 12.85 -11.62 -15.44
N VAL A 48 12.32 -11.02 -14.39
CA VAL A 48 11.38 -11.67 -13.48
C VAL A 48 10.05 -10.93 -13.44
N GLY A 49 10.05 -9.63 -13.18
CA GLY A 49 8.84 -8.86 -12.96
C GLY A 49 7.92 -8.83 -14.18
N ILE A 50 8.44 -8.46 -15.34
CA ILE A 50 7.65 -8.38 -16.59
C ILE A 50 7.11 -9.75 -17.01
N PRO A 51 7.90 -10.83 -17.08
CA PRO A 51 7.38 -12.15 -17.42
C PRO A 51 6.28 -12.66 -16.49
N ILE A 52 6.42 -12.46 -15.17
CA ILE A 52 5.38 -12.85 -14.19
C ILE A 52 4.11 -12.03 -14.43
N MET A 53 4.21 -10.73 -14.64
CA MET A 53 3.05 -9.87 -14.89
C MET A 53 2.32 -10.26 -16.19
N ILE A 54 3.06 -10.57 -17.26
CA ILE A 54 2.48 -11.07 -18.51
C ILE A 54 1.74 -12.40 -18.27
N LEU A 55 2.32 -13.29 -17.46
CA LEU A 55 1.70 -14.56 -17.11
C LEU A 55 0.39 -14.36 -16.34
N GLU A 56 0.39 -13.48 -15.33
CA GLU A 56 -0.81 -13.17 -14.54
C GLU A 56 -1.93 -12.60 -15.40
N PHE A 57 -1.63 -11.62 -16.25
CA PHE A 57 -2.62 -11.04 -17.16
C PHE A 57 -3.13 -12.06 -18.17
N SER A 58 -2.25 -12.93 -18.69
CA SER A 58 -2.63 -13.99 -19.64
C SER A 58 -3.59 -14.99 -18.99
N ILE A 59 -3.30 -15.43 -17.76
CA ILE A 59 -4.18 -16.35 -17.02
C ILE A 59 -5.52 -15.66 -16.72
N GLY A 60 -5.50 -14.41 -16.26
CA GLY A 60 -6.72 -13.65 -15.96
C GLY A 60 -7.60 -13.45 -17.20
N HIS A 61 -7.01 -13.07 -18.33
CA HIS A 61 -7.72 -12.90 -19.59
C HIS A 61 -8.28 -14.21 -20.16
N TYR A 62 -7.50 -15.28 -20.10
CA TYR A 62 -7.90 -16.59 -20.62
C TYR A 62 -9.02 -17.23 -19.79
N THR A 63 -8.91 -17.14 -18.46
CA THR A 63 -9.86 -17.83 -17.57
C THR A 63 -11.10 -17.01 -17.26
N GLN A 64 -10.96 -15.69 -17.15
CA GLN A 64 -11.99 -14.74 -16.70
C GLN A 64 -12.70 -15.17 -15.41
N ARG A 65 -11.95 -15.78 -14.49
CA ARG A 65 -12.42 -16.34 -13.22
C ARG A 65 -11.57 -15.85 -12.05
N ALA A 66 -12.09 -16.03 -10.85
CA ALA A 66 -11.33 -15.81 -9.61
C ALA A 66 -10.11 -16.76 -9.54
N ALA A 67 -9.09 -16.38 -8.79
CA ALA A 67 -7.82 -17.09 -8.74
C ALA A 67 -7.95 -18.60 -8.48
N PRO A 68 -8.76 -19.12 -7.52
CA PRO A 68 -8.89 -20.57 -7.31
C PRO A 68 -9.38 -21.31 -8.55
N ASP A 69 -10.43 -20.79 -9.19
CA ASP A 69 -10.99 -21.41 -10.39
C ASP A 69 -10.06 -21.28 -11.60
N ALA A 70 -9.29 -20.19 -11.67
CA ALA A 70 -8.32 -19.99 -12.74
C ALA A 70 -7.19 -21.03 -12.67
N PHE A 71 -6.61 -21.22 -11.49
CA PHE A 71 -5.56 -22.22 -11.28
C PHE A 71 -6.09 -23.68 -11.40
N LYS A 72 -7.32 -23.93 -10.94
CA LYS A 72 -7.97 -25.24 -11.08
C LYS A 72 -8.10 -25.72 -12.53
N ARG A 73 -8.26 -24.79 -13.49
CA ARG A 73 -8.30 -25.13 -14.92
C ARG A 73 -7.00 -25.75 -15.43
N GLY A 74 -5.85 -25.38 -14.87
CA GLY A 74 -4.58 -26.02 -15.19
C GLY A 74 -4.49 -27.43 -14.59
N HIS A 75 -4.74 -27.55 -13.30
CA HIS A 75 -4.83 -28.83 -12.60
C HIS A 75 -5.52 -28.64 -11.23
N ARG A 76 -6.36 -29.62 -10.83
CA ARG A 76 -7.15 -29.57 -9.60
C ARG A 76 -6.32 -29.26 -8.34
N ARG A 77 -5.08 -29.76 -8.27
CA ARG A 77 -4.19 -29.48 -7.12
C ARG A 77 -3.75 -28.02 -7.03
N PHE A 78 -3.73 -27.29 -8.14
CA PHE A 78 -3.34 -25.87 -8.16
C PHE A 78 -4.45 -24.94 -7.67
N GLU A 79 -5.66 -25.42 -7.44
CA GLU A 79 -6.73 -24.66 -6.77
C GLU A 79 -6.26 -24.07 -5.43
N MET A 80 -5.45 -24.82 -4.67
CA MET A 80 -4.85 -24.38 -3.40
C MET A 80 -3.99 -23.12 -3.56
N VAL A 81 -3.27 -22.96 -4.66
CA VAL A 81 -2.45 -21.77 -4.94
C VAL A 81 -3.34 -20.52 -5.04
N GLY A 82 -4.48 -20.65 -5.71
CA GLY A 82 -5.46 -19.56 -5.79
C GLY A 82 -6.07 -19.19 -4.44
N TRP A 83 -6.39 -20.19 -3.61
CA TRP A 83 -6.87 -19.97 -2.24
C TRP A 83 -5.79 -19.31 -1.36
N TRP A 84 -4.54 -19.70 -1.51
CA TRP A 84 -3.42 -19.06 -0.81
C TRP A 84 -3.32 -17.58 -1.12
N GLY A 85 -3.49 -17.19 -2.39
CA GLY A 85 -3.56 -15.78 -2.79
C GLY A 85 -4.67 -15.00 -2.09
N ILE A 86 -5.87 -15.61 -1.93
CA ILE A 86 -6.99 -14.99 -1.22
C ILE A 86 -6.68 -14.81 0.27
N VAL A 87 -6.08 -15.82 0.90
CA VAL A 87 -5.66 -15.74 2.32
C VAL A 87 -4.63 -14.63 2.51
N LEU A 88 -3.64 -14.52 1.62
CA LEU A 88 -2.66 -13.43 1.66
C LEU A 88 -3.32 -12.06 1.51
N ALA A 89 -4.26 -11.91 0.56
CA ALA A 89 -5.00 -10.67 0.39
C ALA A 89 -5.80 -10.31 1.65
N PHE A 90 -6.43 -11.28 2.29
CA PHE A 90 -7.15 -11.09 3.55
C PHE A 90 -6.22 -10.61 4.67
N VAL A 91 -5.04 -11.24 4.83
CA VAL A 91 -4.04 -10.83 5.83
C VAL A 91 -3.55 -9.40 5.54
N ILE A 92 -3.31 -9.04 4.28
CA ILE A 92 -2.89 -7.68 3.91
C ILE A 92 -3.95 -6.65 4.29
N ILE A 93 -5.22 -6.93 4.04
CA ILE A 93 -6.33 -6.01 4.36
C ILE A 93 -6.44 -5.76 5.88
N THR A 94 -5.96 -6.64 6.74
CA THR A 94 -6.02 -6.42 8.19
C THR A 94 -5.11 -5.30 8.68
N TYR A 95 -3.96 -5.06 8.05
CA TYR A 95 -3.02 -4.03 8.49
C TYR A 95 -2.83 -2.87 7.50
N TYR A 96 -2.97 -3.10 6.21
CA TYR A 96 -2.70 -2.10 5.19
C TYR A 96 -3.59 -0.84 5.29
N PRO A 97 -4.91 -0.94 5.61
CA PRO A 97 -5.75 0.24 5.82
C PRO A 97 -5.29 1.12 6.98
N VAL A 98 -4.64 0.54 8.00
CA VAL A 98 -4.08 1.31 9.12
C VAL A 98 -2.92 2.18 8.63
N ILE A 99 -2.04 1.65 7.78
CA ILE A 99 -0.95 2.42 7.19
C ILE A 99 -1.49 3.53 6.29
N LEU A 100 -2.56 3.25 5.54
CA LEU A 100 -3.23 4.27 4.73
C LEU A 100 -3.89 5.35 5.59
N ALA A 101 -4.45 4.98 6.74
CA ALA A 101 -4.98 5.92 7.72
C ALA A 101 -3.89 6.89 8.25
N TYR A 102 -2.65 6.41 8.41
CA TYR A 102 -1.53 7.31 8.75
C TYR A 102 -1.32 8.37 7.67
N CYS A 103 -1.38 7.99 6.38
CA CYS A 103 -1.27 8.94 5.29
C CYS A 103 -2.36 10.03 5.34
N PHE A 104 -3.60 9.66 5.65
CA PHE A 104 -4.68 10.63 5.84
C PHE A 104 -4.44 11.56 7.02
N SER A 105 -3.93 11.04 8.14
CA SER A 105 -3.58 11.85 9.31
C SER A 105 -2.47 12.87 8.97
N PHE A 106 -1.40 12.42 8.35
CA PHE A 106 -0.28 13.30 7.98
C PHE A 106 -0.67 14.31 6.91
N LEU A 107 -1.54 13.92 5.96
CA LEU A 107 -2.15 14.86 5.02
C LEU A 107 -2.95 15.95 5.76
N TRP A 108 -3.75 15.57 6.74
CA TRP A 108 -4.50 16.51 7.56
C TRP A 108 -3.59 17.49 8.30
N TYR A 109 -2.56 17.01 9.00
CA TYR A 109 -1.58 17.87 9.65
C TYR A 109 -0.91 18.83 8.67
N SER A 110 -0.54 18.35 7.48
CA SER A 110 0.07 19.20 6.44
C SER A 110 -0.88 20.29 5.94
N ILE A 111 -2.15 19.96 5.72
CA ILE A 111 -3.18 20.93 5.31
C ILE A 111 -3.36 21.98 6.42
N VAL A 112 -3.53 21.57 7.67
CA VAL A 112 -3.68 22.50 8.80
C VAL A 112 -2.46 23.40 8.91
N GLY A 113 -1.24 22.86 8.79
CA GLY A 113 0.00 23.64 8.81
C GLY A 113 0.03 24.72 7.73
N ILE A 114 -0.40 24.43 6.52
CA ILE A 114 -0.47 25.41 5.43
C ILE A 114 -1.45 26.55 5.75
N PHE A 115 -2.63 26.24 6.28
CA PHE A 115 -3.66 27.25 6.56
C PHE A 115 -3.42 28.06 7.83
N THR A 116 -2.76 27.47 8.82
CA THR A 116 -2.46 28.15 10.09
C THR A 116 -1.12 28.87 10.08
N GLY A 117 -0.28 28.64 9.08
CA GLY A 117 1.09 29.16 9.03
C GLY A 117 1.96 28.63 10.17
N GLY A 118 1.52 27.55 10.85
CA GLY A 118 2.25 26.93 11.96
C GLY A 118 3.30 25.93 11.48
N GLU A 119 4.30 25.71 12.30
CA GLU A 119 5.28 24.65 12.06
C GLU A 119 4.62 23.28 12.18
N LEU A 120 5.06 22.34 11.34
CA LEU A 120 4.60 20.97 11.41
C LEU A 120 5.11 20.31 12.71
N PRO A 121 4.33 19.43 13.36
CA PRO A 121 4.73 18.78 14.62
C PRO A 121 6.04 17.99 14.55
N TRP A 122 6.53 17.70 13.36
CA TRP A 122 7.80 17.02 13.10
C TRP A 122 8.83 17.94 12.43
N ALA A 123 8.60 19.26 12.44
CA ALA A 123 9.52 20.21 11.83
C ALA A 123 10.87 20.22 12.56
N GLY A 124 11.93 20.49 11.82
CA GLY A 124 13.30 20.58 12.28
C GLY A 124 14.26 20.44 11.11
N GLU A 125 15.48 20.92 11.28
CA GLU A 125 16.51 20.85 10.25
C GLU A 125 17.48 19.69 10.53
N GLY A 126 17.96 19.05 9.46
CA GLY A 126 19.01 18.04 9.52
C GLY A 126 18.68 16.86 10.45
N ILE A 127 19.59 16.56 11.39
CA ILE A 127 19.47 15.43 12.32
C ILE A 127 18.35 15.68 13.34
N GLU A 128 18.16 16.91 13.78
CA GLU A 128 17.11 17.28 14.72
C GLU A 128 15.71 17.03 14.14
N GLY A 129 15.48 17.39 12.89
CA GLY A 129 14.21 17.11 12.22
C GLY A 129 13.91 15.60 12.10
N VAL A 130 14.94 14.77 11.91
CA VAL A 130 14.76 13.31 11.89
C VAL A 130 14.39 12.78 13.27
N GLU A 131 15.01 13.31 14.34
CA GLU A 131 14.73 12.93 15.73
C GLU A 131 13.30 13.36 16.11
N ASN A 132 12.93 14.60 15.84
CA ASN A 132 11.59 15.15 16.07
C ASN A 132 10.51 14.31 15.36
N ALA A 133 10.75 13.92 14.12
CA ALA A 133 9.84 13.06 13.35
C ALA A 133 9.67 11.68 14.01
N LYS A 134 10.75 11.08 14.51
CA LYS A 134 10.69 9.78 15.22
C LYS A 134 9.93 9.90 16.55
N ILE A 135 10.23 10.91 17.35
CA ILE A 135 9.56 11.16 18.62
C ILE A 135 8.07 11.41 18.40
N PHE A 136 7.74 12.30 17.47
CA PHE A 136 6.35 12.59 17.14
C PHE A 136 5.61 11.33 16.71
N PHE A 137 6.17 10.55 15.78
CA PHE A 137 5.50 9.35 15.25
C PHE A 137 5.33 8.27 16.32
N ASN A 138 6.38 7.93 17.06
CA ASN A 138 6.33 6.81 18.00
C ASN A 138 5.62 7.18 19.31
N GLU A 139 5.94 8.33 19.90
CA GLU A 139 5.45 8.69 21.23
C GLU A 139 4.13 9.43 21.17
N THR A 140 4.03 10.47 20.33
CA THR A 140 2.84 11.32 20.28
C THR A 140 1.72 10.66 19.45
N TYR A 141 2.04 10.24 18.23
CA TYR A 141 1.03 9.75 17.28
C TYR A 141 0.63 8.31 17.59
N LEU A 142 1.57 7.36 17.61
CA LEU A 142 1.30 5.95 17.95
C LEU A 142 1.08 5.75 19.44
N GLY A 143 1.74 6.54 20.30
CA GLY A 143 1.76 6.33 21.74
C GLY A 143 2.31 4.97 22.09
N LYS A 144 3.46 4.63 21.48
CA LYS A 144 4.11 3.36 21.71
C LYS A 144 4.45 3.19 23.19
N ILE A 145 4.01 2.09 23.75
CA ILE A 145 4.30 1.71 25.13
C ILE A 145 5.27 0.53 25.10
N ASP A 146 6.32 0.60 25.86
CA ASP A 146 7.27 -0.51 26.01
C ASP A 146 6.67 -1.61 26.90
N GLY A 147 6.74 -2.84 26.43
CA GLY A 147 6.26 -4.02 27.17
C GLY A 147 4.99 -4.64 26.60
N PRO A 148 4.48 -5.71 27.24
CA PRO A 148 3.36 -6.51 26.74
C PRO A 148 1.98 -5.88 27.02
N ASN A 149 1.94 -4.67 27.55
CA ASN A 149 0.69 -4.00 27.90
C ASN A 149 0.01 -3.43 26.66
N LEU A 150 -1.26 -3.72 26.48
CA LEU A 150 -2.11 -3.08 25.48
C LEU A 150 -2.42 -1.66 25.94
N GLY A 151 -2.04 -0.67 25.15
CA GLY A 151 -2.38 0.74 25.39
C GLY A 151 -3.86 1.04 25.21
N SER A 152 -4.25 2.28 25.47
CA SER A 152 -5.59 2.77 25.18
C SER A 152 -5.85 2.91 23.68
N ILE A 153 -7.11 2.85 23.27
CA ILE A 153 -7.52 3.09 21.88
C ILE A 153 -7.09 4.51 21.46
N ARG A 154 -6.36 4.60 20.37
CA ARG A 154 -5.88 5.86 19.80
C ARG A 154 -6.89 6.42 18.80
N TRP A 155 -7.73 7.35 19.27
CA TRP A 155 -8.77 7.98 18.45
C TRP A 155 -8.22 8.77 17.26
N ASN A 156 -7.03 9.34 17.39
CA ASN A 156 -6.31 10.00 16.28
C ASN A 156 -5.97 9.06 15.11
N ILE A 157 -5.98 7.73 15.33
CA ILE A 157 -5.81 6.71 14.29
C ILE A 157 -7.16 6.14 13.87
N VAL A 158 -8.10 5.97 14.79
CA VAL A 158 -9.42 5.37 14.52
C VAL A 158 -10.22 6.22 13.52
N TRP A 159 -10.27 7.55 13.70
CA TRP A 159 -11.02 8.42 12.78
C TRP A 159 -10.49 8.39 11.34
N PRO A 160 -9.18 8.55 11.08
CA PRO A 160 -8.63 8.38 9.74
C PRO A 160 -8.85 6.96 9.17
N LEU A 161 -8.84 5.93 10.02
CA LEU A 161 -9.14 4.56 9.60
C LEU A 161 -10.59 4.42 9.12
N ILE A 162 -11.55 5.02 9.83
CA ILE A 162 -12.96 5.04 9.39
C ILE A 162 -13.08 5.76 8.04
N ILE A 163 -12.42 6.91 7.88
CA ILE A 163 -12.39 7.65 6.61
C ILE A 163 -11.80 6.80 5.49
N THR A 164 -10.72 6.09 5.77
CA THR A 164 -10.07 5.16 4.83
C THR A 164 -11.05 4.08 4.36
N TRP A 165 -11.76 3.43 5.29
CA TRP A 165 -12.74 2.39 4.95
C TRP A 165 -13.92 2.96 4.17
N MET A 166 -14.41 4.14 4.51
CA MET A 166 -15.46 4.83 3.73
C MET A 166 -14.97 5.14 2.31
N ALA A 167 -13.77 5.70 2.17
CA ALA A 167 -13.19 6.00 0.86
C ALA A 167 -13.06 4.74 0.00
N MET A 168 -12.52 3.65 0.55
CA MET A 168 -12.45 2.36 -0.14
C MET A 168 -13.82 1.83 -0.55
N TYR A 169 -14.82 1.91 0.35
CA TYR A 169 -16.18 1.51 0.04
C TYR A 169 -16.74 2.29 -1.16
N PHE A 170 -16.62 3.62 -1.15
CA PHE A 170 -17.09 4.46 -2.26
C PHE A 170 -16.36 4.19 -3.58
N CYS A 171 -15.09 3.80 -3.54
CA CYS A 171 -14.35 3.41 -4.74
C CYS A 171 -14.89 2.14 -5.38
N ILE A 172 -15.35 1.15 -4.58
CA ILE A 172 -15.68 -0.18 -5.09
C ILE A 172 -17.19 -0.47 -5.20
N PHE A 173 -18.06 0.31 -4.52
CA PHE A 173 -19.49 -0.03 -4.37
C PHE A 173 -20.26 -0.07 -5.71
N LYS A 174 -19.83 0.67 -6.72
CA LYS A 174 -20.39 0.62 -8.08
C LYS A 174 -19.65 -0.33 -9.03
N GLY A 175 -18.67 -1.08 -8.49
CA GLY A 175 -17.90 -2.07 -9.24
C GLY A 175 -16.86 -1.46 -10.19
N VAL A 176 -16.24 -2.34 -10.98
CA VAL A 176 -15.08 -2.06 -11.84
C VAL A 176 -15.32 -0.96 -12.88
N LYS A 177 -16.56 -0.68 -13.25
CA LYS A 177 -16.88 0.34 -14.27
C LYS A 177 -16.66 1.77 -13.79
N LEU A 178 -16.66 2.00 -12.48
CA LEU A 178 -16.43 3.33 -11.90
C LEU A 178 -14.95 3.53 -11.53
N VAL A 179 -14.27 2.46 -11.17
CA VAL A 179 -12.84 2.46 -10.86
C VAL A 179 -12.00 2.77 -12.09
#